data_c1db5b1a5b7cc43e70c2a912d3b1c897
#
_entry.id   c1db5b1a5b7cc43e70c2a912d3b1c897
#
_cell.length_a   1.000
_cell.length_b   1.000
_cell.length_c   1.000
_cell.angle_alpha   90.00
_cell.angle_beta   90.00
_cell.angle_gamma   90.00
#
_symmetry.space_group_name_H-M   'P 1'
#
loop_
_entity.id
_entity.type
_entity.pdbx_description
1 polymer ?
#
loop_
_entity_poly.entity_id
_entity_poly.type
_entity_poly.pdbx_seq_one_letter_code
_entity_poly.pdbx_strand_id
1 'polypeptide(L)'
;MASRRTKSPDQIVSLRETLVSAGLEPRLADLLDAMPHRLIQVEPRRPFREPGAPRSEVMFVRSGILAKFKPDASGGRQIVALRFPGEGILPGKAPAHYGIQAIVRSQVMVGEARDFTALVEQHPAMRQFFCRLLQRNEDIGYEWLVNCGRRDATSRVAHLLCETAVRMNRGDGGLANPFTQQQIADMTGQTSVNVNRVLADMERQGLIRRKGREIEFVDWAEMRRIGSFQPAYLEI
;
A
#
# COMPACT_ATOMS: atom_id res chain seq x y z
N MET A 1 -1.70 4.11 28.06
CA MET A 1 -1.99 3.32 26.85
C MET A 1 -2.92 4.15 25.97
N ALA A 2 -2.39 4.84 24.97
CA ALA A 2 -3.20 5.61 24.04
C ALA A 2 -3.88 4.64 23.05
N SER A 3 -5.20 4.66 23.01
CA SER A 3 -6.00 3.91 22.05
C SER A 3 -5.59 4.30 20.62
N ARG A 4 -4.82 3.45 19.93
CA ARG A 4 -4.53 3.62 18.50
C ARG A 4 -5.85 3.43 17.74
N ARG A 5 -6.43 4.55 17.30
CA ARG A 5 -7.63 4.53 16.44
C ARG A 5 -7.32 3.71 15.19
N THR A 6 -8.06 2.64 14.98
CA THR A 6 -8.03 1.82 13.77
C THR A 6 -8.39 2.65 12.55
N LYS A 7 -7.48 2.76 11.57
CA LYS A 7 -7.75 3.45 10.31
C LYS A 7 -8.54 2.52 9.39
N SER A 8 -9.77 2.91 9.03
CA SER A 8 -10.50 2.27 7.93
C SER A 8 -9.93 2.77 6.59
N PRO A 9 -9.92 1.96 5.50
CA PRO A 9 -9.53 2.44 4.17
C PRO A 9 -10.35 3.66 3.73
N ASP A 10 -11.59 3.76 4.18
CA ASP A 10 -12.50 4.86 3.85
C ASP A 10 -12.27 6.14 4.67
N GLN A 11 -11.44 6.06 5.70
CA GLN A 11 -11.14 7.21 6.55
C GLN A 11 -10.16 8.15 5.83
N ILE A 12 -10.58 9.42 5.62
CA ILE A 12 -9.69 10.47 5.13
C ILE A 12 -8.67 10.79 6.23
N VAL A 13 -7.39 10.64 5.91
CA VAL A 13 -6.32 11.00 6.83
C VAL A 13 -5.80 12.41 6.55
N SER A 14 -5.37 13.10 7.59
CA SER A 14 -4.58 14.31 7.47
C SER A 14 -3.18 13.93 6.93
N LEU A 15 -2.79 14.50 5.79
CA LEU A 15 -1.45 14.29 5.24
C LEU A 15 -0.40 14.77 6.25
N ARG A 16 -0.60 15.96 6.80
CA ARG A 16 0.24 16.54 7.83
C ARG A 16 0.46 15.57 9.01
N GLU A 17 -0.63 15.10 9.63
CA GLU A 17 -0.52 14.18 10.79
C GLU A 17 0.20 12.89 10.43
N THR A 18 -0.04 12.36 9.23
CA THR A 18 0.61 11.13 8.78
C THR A 18 2.10 11.32 8.59
N LEU A 19 2.52 12.44 7.95
CA LEU A 19 3.93 12.75 7.74
C LEU A 19 4.67 13.03 9.05
N VAL A 20 4.03 13.74 9.98
CA VAL A 20 4.59 13.97 11.33
C VAL A 20 4.73 12.65 12.08
N SER A 21 3.74 11.76 12.02
CA SER A 21 3.82 10.44 12.64
C SER A 21 4.91 9.55 12.03
N ALA A 22 5.27 9.79 10.76
CA ALA A 22 6.37 9.12 10.05
C ALA A 22 7.73 9.81 10.28
N GLY A 23 7.80 10.84 11.14
CA GLY A 23 9.05 11.49 11.53
C GLY A 23 9.45 12.74 10.73
N LEU A 24 8.54 13.32 9.94
CA LEU A 24 8.77 14.64 9.35
C LEU A 24 8.49 15.73 10.40
N GLU A 25 9.35 16.74 10.46
CA GLU A 25 9.12 17.90 11.33
C GLU A 25 7.75 18.55 11.04
N PRO A 26 6.96 18.94 12.08
CA PRO A 26 5.64 19.53 11.89
C PRO A 26 5.62 20.73 10.93
N ARG A 27 6.61 21.62 11.02
CA ARG A 27 6.74 22.78 10.12
C ARG A 27 6.92 22.38 8.66
N LEU A 28 7.69 21.33 8.39
CA LEU A 28 7.90 20.82 7.02
C LEU A 28 6.65 20.11 6.50
N ALA A 29 5.94 19.44 7.37
CA ALA A 29 4.65 18.83 7.02
C ALA A 29 3.60 19.90 6.69
N ASP A 30 3.58 21.03 7.42
CA ASP A 30 2.72 22.18 7.12
C ASP A 30 3.02 22.77 5.73
N LEU A 31 4.30 22.93 5.37
CA LEU A 31 4.70 23.42 4.05
C LEU A 31 4.25 22.48 2.92
N LEU A 32 4.36 21.18 3.13
CA LEU A 32 3.92 20.20 2.14
C LEU A 32 2.40 20.17 2.00
N ASP A 33 1.66 20.27 3.10
CA ASP A 33 0.18 20.28 3.09
C ASP A 33 -0.37 21.59 2.46
N ALA A 34 0.37 22.70 2.59
CA ALA A 34 0.05 24.00 1.97
C ALA A 34 0.48 24.13 0.49
N MET A 35 1.24 23.15 -0.04
CA MET A 35 1.67 23.16 -1.45
C MET A 35 0.43 23.16 -2.37
N PRO A 36 0.44 23.93 -3.49
CA PRO A 36 -0.65 23.90 -4.46
C PRO A 36 -0.99 22.48 -4.92
N HIS A 37 -2.22 22.07 -4.74
CA HIS A 37 -2.67 20.72 -5.08
C HIS A 37 -4.16 20.68 -5.41
N ARG A 38 -4.58 19.55 -5.99
CA ARG A 38 -6.00 19.21 -6.17
C ARG A 38 -6.31 17.87 -5.51
N LEU A 39 -7.53 17.70 -5.04
CA LEU A 39 -8.05 16.43 -4.53
C LEU A 39 -8.84 15.73 -5.64
N ILE A 40 -8.48 14.49 -5.93
CA ILE A 40 -9.11 13.69 -6.98
C ILE A 40 -9.71 12.44 -6.35
N GLN A 41 -10.97 12.13 -6.72
CA GLN A 41 -11.58 10.83 -6.44
C GLN A 41 -11.19 9.85 -7.54
N VAL A 42 -10.67 8.68 -7.15
CA VAL A 42 -10.22 7.62 -8.06
C VAL A 42 -11.07 6.38 -7.82
N GLU A 43 -11.78 5.95 -8.86
CA GLU A 43 -12.61 4.76 -8.84
C GLU A 43 -11.80 3.51 -9.21
N PRO A 44 -12.11 2.33 -8.63
CA PRO A 44 -11.30 1.11 -8.81
C PRO A 44 -11.46 0.45 -10.20
N ARG A 45 -12.36 0.91 -11.04
CA ARG A 45 -12.74 0.23 -12.30
C ARG A 45 -11.76 0.44 -13.45
N ARG A 46 -10.96 1.51 -13.41
CA ARG A 46 -10.05 1.88 -14.51
C ARG A 46 -8.69 2.30 -13.94
N PRO A 47 -7.61 2.10 -14.71
CA PRO A 47 -6.33 2.70 -14.35
C PRO A 47 -6.46 4.23 -14.20
N PHE A 48 -5.89 4.75 -13.12
CA PHE A 48 -5.80 6.20 -12.88
C PHE A 48 -4.65 6.81 -13.71
N ARG A 49 -3.59 6.03 -13.90
CA ARG A 49 -2.48 6.33 -14.81
C ARG A 49 -2.08 5.04 -15.52
N GLU A 50 -1.93 5.11 -16.82
CA GLU A 50 -1.43 3.99 -17.63
C GLU A 50 0.10 3.88 -17.52
N PRO A 51 0.69 2.69 -17.77
CA PRO A 51 2.12 2.56 -17.99
C PRO A 51 2.58 3.49 -19.10
N GLY A 52 3.73 4.15 -18.94
CA GLY A 52 4.24 5.14 -19.88
C GLY A 52 3.78 6.58 -19.60
N ALA A 53 2.85 6.78 -18.67
CA ALA A 53 2.43 8.13 -18.30
C ALA A 53 3.59 8.97 -17.73
N PRO A 54 3.62 10.29 -17.99
CA PRO A 54 4.58 11.18 -17.37
C PRO A 54 4.50 11.14 -15.84
N ARG A 55 5.64 11.32 -15.17
CA ARG A 55 5.71 11.45 -13.70
C ARG A 55 5.89 12.93 -13.29
N SER A 56 5.07 13.78 -13.86
CA SER A 56 5.07 15.22 -13.64
C SER A 56 4.31 15.67 -12.39
N GLU A 57 3.81 14.72 -11.59
CA GLU A 57 3.00 14.99 -10.41
C GLU A 57 3.53 14.20 -9.21
N VAL A 58 3.38 14.80 -8.01
CA VAL A 58 3.45 14.10 -6.74
C VAL A 58 2.04 13.72 -6.31
N MET A 59 1.87 12.53 -5.76
CA MET A 59 0.57 12.04 -5.31
C MET A 59 0.68 11.53 -3.87
N PHE A 60 -0.30 11.87 -3.02
CA PHE A 60 -0.44 11.30 -1.67
C PHE A 60 -1.85 10.74 -1.48
N VAL A 61 -1.93 9.51 -0.98
CA VAL A 61 -3.21 8.87 -0.69
C VAL A 61 -3.81 9.48 0.57
N ARG A 62 -5.03 10.05 0.46
CA ARG A 62 -5.77 10.61 1.61
C ARG A 62 -6.76 9.59 2.19
N SER A 63 -7.35 8.76 1.35
CA SER A 63 -8.16 7.60 1.74
C SER A 63 -8.12 6.55 0.64
N GLY A 64 -8.50 5.32 0.96
CA GLY A 64 -8.45 4.20 0.02
C GLY A 64 -7.06 3.59 -0.12
N ILE A 65 -6.82 2.90 -1.21
CA ILE A 65 -5.55 2.20 -1.49
C ILE A 65 -5.27 2.30 -2.99
N LEU A 66 -4.08 2.76 -3.36
CA LEU A 66 -3.59 2.71 -4.73
C LEU A 66 -2.65 1.52 -4.92
N ALA A 67 -2.73 0.89 -6.08
CA ALA A 67 -1.80 -0.14 -6.54
C ALA A 67 -0.96 0.38 -7.70
N LYS A 68 0.32 0.02 -7.70
CA LYS A 68 1.15 0.05 -8.91
C LYS A 68 1.08 -1.32 -9.57
N PHE A 69 0.85 -1.35 -10.87
CA PHE A 69 0.77 -2.61 -11.62
C PHE A 69 1.61 -2.58 -12.88
N LYS A 70 2.03 -3.75 -13.32
CA LYS A 70 2.67 -3.98 -14.63
C LYS A 70 1.81 -4.96 -15.42
N PRO A 71 1.45 -4.64 -16.67
CA PRO A 71 0.83 -5.61 -17.57
C PRO A 71 1.88 -6.63 -18.01
N ASP A 72 1.44 -7.85 -18.26
CA ASP A 72 2.22 -8.87 -18.94
C ASP A 72 1.83 -9.00 -20.42
N ALA A 73 2.60 -9.77 -21.18
CA ALA A 73 2.37 -9.96 -22.63
C ALA A 73 1.07 -10.74 -22.93
N SER A 74 0.49 -11.45 -21.96
CA SER A 74 -0.74 -12.23 -22.11
C SER A 74 -2.02 -11.42 -21.81
N GLY A 75 -1.87 -10.14 -21.44
CA GLY A 75 -2.98 -9.29 -21.02
C GLY A 75 -3.32 -9.43 -19.53
N GLY A 76 -2.59 -10.27 -18.81
CA GLY A 76 -2.62 -10.32 -17.35
C GLY A 76 -1.89 -9.11 -16.75
N ARG A 77 -1.91 -9.02 -15.43
CA ARG A 77 -1.18 -7.98 -14.70
C ARG A 77 -0.62 -8.50 -13.40
N GLN A 78 0.51 -7.93 -12.99
CA GLN A 78 1.06 -8.10 -11.66
C GLN A 78 0.93 -6.78 -10.90
N ILE A 79 0.30 -6.81 -9.73
CA ILE A 79 0.38 -5.70 -8.77
C ILE A 79 1.73 -5.82 -8.08
N VAL A 80 2.53 -4.76 -8.19
CA VAL A 80 3.94 -4.75 -7.74
C VAL A 80 4.17 -3.90 -6.50
N ALA A 81 3.22 -3.05 -6.12
CA ALA A 81 3.27 -2.28 -4.88
C ALA A 81 1.89 -1.71 -4.53
N LEU A 82 1.67 -1.48 -3.24
CA LEU A 82 0.51 -0.76 -2.71
C LEU A 82 0.94 0.56 -2.08
N ARG A 83 -0.01 1.52 -2.07
CA ARG A 83 0.11 2.78 -1.34
C ARG A 83 -1.14 2.97 -0.49
N PHE A 84 -0.93 3.06 0.81
CA PHE A 84 -1.95 3.23 1.83
C PHE A 84 -2.13 4.71 2.19
N PRO A 85 -3.18 5.07 2.96
CA PRO A 85 -3.38 6.45 3.40
C PRO A 85 -2.14 7.05 4.08
N GLY A 86 -1.71 8.21 3.59
CA GLY A 86 -0.49 8.91 4.00
C GLY A 86 0.75 8.56 3.19
N GLU A 87 0.73 7.51 2.38
CA GLU A 87 1.86 7.16 1.52
C GLU A 87 1.81 7.90 0.17
N GLY A 88 2.99 8.13 -0.41
CA GLY A 88 3.14 8.92 -1.62
C GLY A 88 3.65 8.13 -2.83
N ILE A 89 3.42 8.71 -4.00
CA ILE A 89 4.06 8.38 -5.27
C ILE A 89 4.79 9.62 -5.72
N LEU A 90 6.13 9.56 -5.68
CA LEU A 90 6.97 10.72 -5.98
C LEU A 90 7.12 10.92 -7.50
N PRO A 91 7.33 12.17 -7.94
CA PRO A 91 7.58 12.49 -9.35
C PRO A 91 8.91 11.91 -9.82
N GLY A 92 9.13 11.94 -11.12
CA GLY A 92 10.40 11.50 -11.71
C GLY A 92 10.59 12.04 -13.12
N LYS A 93 11.84 12.08 -13.59
CA LYS A 93 12.19 12.62 -14.91
C LYS A 93 11.76 11.71 -16.07
N ALA A 94 11.82 10.37 -15.88
CA ALA A 94 11.43 9.40 -16.88
C ALA A 94 9.95 9.01 -16.74
N PRO A 95 9.26 8.61 -17.82
CA PRO A 95 7.93 8.04 -17.74
C PRO A 95 7.85 6.84 -16.81
N ALA A 96 6.68 6.57 -16.24
CA ALA A 96 6.49 5.44 -15.35
C ALA A 96 6.38 4.14 -16.16
N HIS A 97 7.17 3.12 -15.83
CA HIS A 97 7.05 1.78 -16.39
C HIS A 97 6.01 0.91 -15.65
N TYR A 98 5.06 1.55 -14.97
CA TYR A 98 3.95 0.93 -14.25
C TYR A 98 2.71 1.81 -14.37
N GLY A 99 1.55 1.18 -14.31
CA GLY A 99 0.28 1.89 -14.17
C GLY A 99 -0.11 2.07 -12.70
N ILE A 100 -1.05 2.97 -12.45
CA ILE A 100 -1.63 3.22 -11.13
C ILE A 100 -3.13 2.96 -11.20
N GLN A 101 -3.66 2.18 -10.27
CA GLN A 101 -5.08 1.87 -10.14
C GLN A 101 -5.52 1.94 -8.68
N ALA A 102 -6.74 2.36 -8.42
CA ALA A 102 -7.32 2.24 -7.09
C ALA A 102 -7.77 0.79 -6.83
N ILE A 103 -7.47 0.28 -5.64
CA ILE A 103 -7.98 -1.01 -5.14
C ILE A 103 -9.42 -0.87 -4.67
N VAL A 104 -9.69 0.18 -3.93
CA VAL A 104 -11.02 0.64 -3.49
C VAL A 104 -11.15 2.11 -3.87
N ARG A 105 -12.36 2.66 -3.80
CA ARG A 105 -12.56 4.09 -3.98
C ARG A 105 -11.59 4.88 -3.12
N SER A 106 -10.82 5.76 -3.75
CA SER A 106 -9.68 6.43 -3.10
C SER A 106 -9.74 7.94 -3.34
N GLN A 107 -9.32 8.71 -2.35
CA GLN A 107 -9.06 10.14 -2.51
C GLN A 107 -7.56 10.37 -2.54
N VAL A 108 -7.10 11.10 -3.54
CA VAL A 108 -5.68 11.36 -3.79
C VAL A 108 -5.45 12.87 -3.87
N MET A 109 -4.48 13.35 -3.10
CA MET A 109 -3.91 14.67 -3.27
C MET A 109 -2.90 14.62 -4.39
N VAL A 110 -3.01 15.51 -5.38
CA VAL A 110 -2.14 15.58 -6.56
C VAL A 110 -1.58 16.98 -6.69
N GLY A 111 -0.26 17.14 -6.64
CA GLY A 111 0.48 18.38 -6.83
C GLY A 111 1.46 18.30 -7.99
N GLU A 112 1.91 19.46 -8.48
CA GLU A 112 2.88 19.52 -9.56
C GLU A 112 4.28 19.10 -9.08
N ALA A 113 5.02 18.36 -9.92
CA ALA A 113 6.38 17.92 -9.63
C ALA A 113 7.33 19.08 -9.35
N ARG A 114 7.18 20.20 -10.09
CA ARG A 114 8.03 21.39 -9.93
C ARG A 114 7.91 21.99 -8.52
N ASP A 115 6.69 22.11 -8.01
CA ASP A 115 6.43 22.72 -6.70
C ASP A 115 6.94 21.83 -5.57
N PHE A 116 6.70 20.51 -5.70
CA PHE A 116 7.24 19.50 -4.78
C PHE A 116 8.79 19.50 -4.79
N THR A 117 9.40 19.51 -5.97
CA THR A 117 10.87 19.47 -6.12
C THR A 117 11.50 20.73 -5.53
N ALA A 118 10.95 21.91 -5.83
CA ALA A 118 11.43 23.16 -5.26
C ALA A 118 11.38 23.15 -3.72
N LEU A 119 10.29 22.63 -3.15
CA LEU A 119 10.14 22.51 -1.70
C LEU A 119 11.18 21.55 -1.09
N VAL A 120 11.40 20.39 -1.70
CA VAL A 120 12.38 19.40 -1.23
C VAL A 120 13.81 19.91 -1.36
N GLU A 121 14.13 20.67 -2.42
CA GLU A 121 15.45 21.25 -2.63
C GLU A 121 15.78 22.34 -1.60
N GLN A 122 14.79 23.14 -1.21
CA GLN A 122 14.93 24.18 -0.19
C GLN A 122 15.08 23.65 1.24
N HIS A 123 14.65 22.39 1.48
CA HIS A 123 14.62 21.81 2.83
C HIS A 123 15.36 20.46 2.89
N PRO A 124 16.66 20.43 3.26
CA PRO A 124 17.47 19.21 3.34
C PRO A 124 16.87 18.13 4.23
N ALA A 125 16.22 18.48 5.34
CA ALA A 125 15.56 17.52 6.22
C ALA A 125 14.36 16.84 5.54
N MET A 126 13.60 17.56 4.71
CA MET A 126 12.52 16.99 3.90
C MET A 126 13.07 16.02 2.85
N ARG A 127 14.19 16.37 2.21
CA ARG A 127 14.87 15.46 1.27
C ARG A 127 15.31 14.17 1.95
N GLN A 128 15.95 14.26 3.12
CA GLN A 128 16.34 13.07 3.89
C GLN A 128 15.14 12.21 4.27
N PHE A 129 14.04 12.84 4.67
CA PHE A 129 12.80 12.13 4.97
C PHE A 129 12.29 11.34 3.77
N PHE A 130 12.19 11.95 2.59
CA PHE A 130 11.75 11.25 1.38
C PHE A 130 12.74 10.19 0.91
N CYS A 131 14.05 10.35 1.13
CA CYS A 131 15.03 9.29 0.89
C CYS A 131 14.74 8.07 1.77
N ARG A 132 14.47 8.23 3.07
CA ARG A 132 14.09 7.11 3.96
C ARG A 132 12.79 6.43 3.49
N LEU A 133 11.79 7.19 3.07
CA LEU A 133 10.56 6.62 2.52
C LEU A 133 10.81 5.81 1.24
N LEU A 134 11.73 6.23 0.38
CA LEU A 134 12.12 5.48 -0.81
C LEU A 134 12.84 4.19 -0.44
N GLN A 135 13.77 4.21 0.52
CA GLN A 135 14.44 3.01 1.04
C GLN A 135 13.44 2.00 1.61
N ARG A 136 12.53 2.45 2.47
CA ARG A 136 11.44 1.59 2.97
C ARG A 136 10.60 0.98 1.82
N ASN A 137 10.27 1.76 0.79
CA ASN A 137 9.55 1.23 -0.36
C ASN A 137 10.34 0.18 -1.13
N GLU A 138 11.66 0.30 -1.17
CA GLU A 138 12.58 -0.68 -1.75
C GLU A 138 12.59 -1.97 -0.92
N ASP A 139 12.70 -1.87 0.41
CA ASP A 139 12.66 -3.01 1.33
C ASP A 139 11.32 -3.77 1.22
N ILE A 140 10.19 -3.06 1.13
CA ILE A 140 8.89 -3.67 0.85
C ILE A 140 8.90 -4.39 -0.51
N GLY A 141 9.54 -3.81 -1.52
CA GLY A 141 9.67 -4.41 -2.84
C GLY A 141 10.48 -5.71 -2.81
N TYR A 142 11.58 -5.76 -2.06
CA TYR A 142 12.38 -6.97 -1.86
C TYR A 142 11.58 -8.06 -1.14
N GLU A 143 10.81 -7.70 -0.12
CA GLU A 143 9.96 -8.65 0.59
C GLU A 143 8.86 -9.23 -0.34
N TRP A 144 8.28 -8.41 -1.22
CA TRP A 144 7.32 -8.89 -2.23
C TRP A 144 7.97 -9.80 -3.28
N LEU A 145 9.23 -9.53 -3.65
CA LEU A 145 9.99 -10.42 -4.54
C LEU A 145 10.23 -11.79 -3.89
N VAL A 146 10.63 -11.82 -2.62
CA VAL A 146 10.75 -13.06 -1.83
C VAL A 146 9.39 -13.75 -1.72
N ASN A 147 8.33 -12.99 -1.47
CA ASN A 147 6.98 -13.52 -1.36
C ASN A 147 6.56 -14.27 -2.63
N CYS A 148 6.75 -13.68 -3.80
CA CYS A 148 6.37 -14.29 -5.07
C CYS A 148 7.35 -15.39 -5.52
N GLY A 149 8.64 -15.27 -5.21
CA GLY A 149 9.67 -16.16 -5.73
C GLY A 149 10.02 -17.38 -4.86
N ARG A 150 9.79 -17.30 -3.53
CA ARG A 150 10.28 -18.32 -2.59
C ARG A 150 9.21 -18.95 -1.72
N ARG A 151 8.10 -18.26 -1.44
CA ARG A 151 7.03 -18.78 -0.58
C ARG A 151 6.05 -19.65 -1.37
N ASP A 152 5.44 -20.63 -0.72
CA ASP A 152 4.33 -21.39 -1.28
C ASP A 152 3.03 -20.58 -1.33
N ALA A 153 1.99 -21.12 -1.95
CA ALA A 153 0.73 -20.40 -2.18
C ALA A 153 0.07 -19.91 -0.89
N THR A 154 0.08 -20.71 0.16
CA THR A 154 -0.51 -20.40 1.46
C THR A 154 0.28 -19.32 2.17
N SER A 155 1.60 -19.46 2.21
CA SER A 155 2.51 -18.48 2.80
C SER A 155 2.42 -17.12 2.12
N ARG A 156 2.28 -17.07 0.79
CA ARG A 156 2.11 -15.81 0.03
C ARG A 156 0.87 -15.05 0.46
N VAL A 157 -0.26 -15.74 0.58
CA VAL A 157 -1.53 -15.12 0.98
C VAL A 157 -1.47 -14.71 2.46
N ALA A 158 -0.96 -15.55 3.35
CA ALA A 158 -0.81 -15.23 4.77
C ALA A 158 0.06 -13.99 4.96
N HIS A 159 1.21 -13.92 4.28
CA HIS A 159 2.11 -12.76 4.33
C HIS A 159 1.39 -11.47 3.91
N LEU A 160 0.73 -11.47 2.74
CA LEU A 160 0.00 -10.32 2.22
C LEU A 160 -1.09 -9.83 3.19
N LEU A 161 -1.84 -10.75 3.79
CA LEU A 161 -2.89 -10.40 4.75
C LEU A 161 -2.28 -9.79 6.03
N CYS A 162 -1.20 -10.37 6.56
CA CYS A 162 -0.50 -9.84 7.73
C CYS A 162 0.10 -8.45 7.45
N GLU A 163 0.78 -8.26 6.32
CA GLU A 163 1.32 -6.95 5.92
C GLU A 163 0.21 -5.90 5.81
N THR A 164 -0.89 -6.26 5.15
CA THR A 164 -2.02 -5.35 4.97
C THR A 164 -2.63 -4.95 6.31
N ALA A 165 -2.81 -5.90 7.23
CA ALA A 165 -3.35 -5.62 8.56
C ALA A 165 -2.45 -4.66 9.34
N VAL A 166 -1.14 -4.85 9.32
CA VAL A 166 -0.18 -3.97 9.99
C VAL A 166 -0.20 -2.57 9.37
N ARG A 167 -0.16 -2.45 8.04
CA ARG A 167 -0.17 -1.15 7.33
C ARG A 167 -1.49 -0.39 7.50
N MET A 168 -2.59 -1.09 7.76
CA MET A 168 -3.89 -0.50 8.10
C MET A 168 -4.07 -0.26 9.61
N ASN A 169 -3.02 -0.46 10.43
CA ASN A 169 -3.05 -0.34 11.90
C ASN A 169 -4.15 -1.20 12.57
N ARG A 170 -4.47 -2.36 11.99
CA ARG A 170 -5.44 -3.32 12.53
C ARG A 170 -4.81 -4.36 13.45
N GLY A 171 -3.49 -4.54 13.38
CA GLY A 171 -2.73 -5.46 14.23
C GLY A 171 -3.25 -6.89 14.17
N ASP A 172 -3.45 -7.48 15.34
CA ASP A 172 -3.84 -8.87 15.56
C ASP A 172 -5.35 -9.14 15.52
N GLY A 173 -6.18 -8.08 15.51
CA GLY A 173 -7.65 -8.22 15.62
C GLY A 173 -8.38 -8.60 14.34
N GLY A 174 -7.72 -8.54 13.19
CA GLY A 174 -8.36 -8.85 11.92
C GLY A 174 -8.20 -7.76 10.86
N LEU A 175 -8.77 -8.00 9.70
CA LEU A 175 -8.65 -7.17 8.52
C LEU A 175 -10.00 -6.99 7.84
N ALA A 176 -10.46 -5.74 7.69
CA ALA A 176 -11.46 -5.41 6.67
C ALA A 176 -10.78 -5.55 5.31
N ASN A 177 -10.80 -6.75 4.73
CA ASN A 177 -10.06 -7.08 3.52
C ASN A 177 -10.53 -6.21 2.34
N PRO A 178 -9.68 -5.29 1.86
CA PRO A 178 -10.05 -4.41 0.76
C PRO A 178 -9.99 -5.11 -0.61
N PHE A 179 -9.35 -6.29 -0.68
CA PHE A 179 -9.01 -6.96 -1.92
C PHE A 179 -10.09 -7.95 -2.39
N THR A 180 -10.27 -8.03 -3.70
CA THR A 180 -10.91 -9.17 -4.35
C THR A 180 -9.93 -10.35 -4.44
N GLN A 181 -10.45 -11.58 -4.66
CA GLN A 181 -9.58 -12.74 -4.87
C GLN A 181 -8.67 -12.57 -6.10
N GLN A 182 -9.14 -11.90 -7.15
CA GLN A 182 -8.33 -11.59 -8.32
C GLN A 182 -7.19 -10.61 -7.96
N GLN A 183 -7.45 -9.59 -7.16
CA GLN A 183 -6.41 -8.68 -6.72
C GLN A 183 -5.36 -9.37 -5.83
N ILE A 184 -5.78 -10.27 -4.93
CA ILE A 184 -4.84 -11.10 -4.16
C ILE A 184 -4.00 -11.97 -5.11
N ALA A 185 -4.63 -12.58 -6.13
CA ALA A 185 -3.93 -13.36 -7.16
C ALA A 185 -2.91 -12.51 -7.92
N ASP A 186 -3.31 -11.30 -8.36
CA ASP A 186 -2.45 -10.34 -9.07
C ASP A 186 -1.26 -9.88 -8.19
N MET A 187 -1.39 -9.86 -6.85
CA MET A 187 -0.30 -9.51 -5.91
C MET A 187 0.61 -10.68 -5.58
N THR A 188 0.08 -11.90 -5.60
CA THR A 188 0.78 -13.09 -5.10
C THR A 188 1.27 -14.02 -6.22
N GLY A 189 1.05 -13.64 -7.49
CA GLY A 189 1.44 -14.46 -8.64
C GLY A 189 0.70 -15.81 -8.68
N GLN A 190 -0.61 -15.79 -8.42
CA GLN A 190 -1.47 -16.96 -8.37
C GLN A 190 -2.70 -16.78 -9.26
N THR A 191 -3.56 -17.80 -9.35
CA THR A 191 -4.91 -17.68 -9.92
C THR A 191 -5.92 -17.35 -8.82
N SER A 192 -6.99 -16.66 -9.16
CA SER A 192 -8.10 -16.40 -8.22
C SER A 192 -8.73 -17.65 -7.65
N VAL A 193 -8.78 -18.74 -8.45
CA VAL A 193 -9.25 -20.07 -8.00
C VAL A 193 -8.34 -20.64 -6.91
N ASN A 194 -7.01 -20.53 -7.09
CA ASN A 194 -6.07 -20.98 -6.08
C ASN A 194 -6.15 -20.14 -4.79
N VAL A 195 -6.27 -18.83 -4.92
CA VAL A 195 -6.47 -17.93 -3.77
C VAL A 195 -7.72 -18.30 -2.99
N ASN A 196 -8.85 -18.58 -3.67
CA ASN A 196 -10.07 -18.99 -3.01
C ASN A 196 -9.89 -20.30 -2.22
N ARG A 197 -9.21 -21.28 -2.81
CA ARG A 197 -8.87 -22.55 -2.15
C ARG A 197 -8.00 -22.31 -0.92
N VAL A 198 -6.93 -21.50 -1.04
CA VAL A 198 -6.04 -21.18 0.08
C VAL A 198 -6.80 -20.53 1.24
N LEU A 199 -7.66 -19.53 0.96
CA LEU A 199 -8.47 -18.89 1.99
C LEU A 199 -9.45 -19.84 2.67
N ALA A 200 -10.05 -20.76 1.90
CA ALA A 200 -10.95 -21.79 2.46
C ALA A 200 -10.17 -22.81 3.33
N ASP A 201 -8.93 -23.15 2.92
CA ASP A 201 -8.07 -24.04 3.68
C ASP A 201 -7.62 -23.41 4.99
N MET A 202 -7.24 -22.12 4.99
CA MET A 202 -6.93 -21.38 6.21
C MET A 202 -8.12 -21.32 7.18
N GLU A 203 -9.33 -21.14 6.66
CA GLU A 203 -10.55 -21.11 7.46
C GLU A 203 -10.86 -22.48 8.08
N ARG A 204 -10.72 -23.57 7.31
CA ARG A 204 -10.89 -24.94 7.82
C ARG A 204 -9.85 -25.32 8.88
N GLN A 205 -8.65 -24.78 8.79
CA GLN A 205 -7.58 -24.96 9.77
C GLN A 205 -7.74 -24.06 11.02
N GLY A 206 -8.77 -23.22 11.06
CA GLY A 206 -9.02 -22.33 12.17
C GLY A 206 -8.03 -21.16 12.30
N LEU A 207 -7.30 -20.82 11.23
CA LEU A 207 -6.35 -19.71 11.21
C LEU A 207 -7.04 -18.36 11.07
N ILE A 208 -8.08 -18.33 10.24
CA ILE A 208 -8.91 -17.15 9.97
C ILE A 208 -10.40 -17.50 10.06
N ARG A 209 -11.22 -16.49 10.27
CA ARG A 209 -12.68 -16.56 10.10
C ARG A 209 -13.10 -15.48 9.12
N ARG A 210 -13.87 -15.83 8.09
CA ARG A 210 -14.36 -14.88 7.09
C ARG A 210 -15.84 -14.56 7.32
N LYS A 211 -16.15 -13.27 7.38
CA LYS A 211 -17.53 -12.77 7.45
C LYS A 211 -17.71 -11.68 6.40
N GLY A 212 -18.18 -12.05 5.22
CA GLY A 212 -18.23 -11.15 4.07
C GLY A 212 -16.82 -10.73 3.64
N ARG A 213 -16.50 -9.46 3.75
CA ARG A 213 -15.15 -8.91 3.48
C ARG A 213 -14.25 -8.85 4.72
N GLU A 214 -14.79 -9.10 5.92
CA GLU A 214 -13.97 -9.13 7.13
C GLU A 214 -13.22 -10.46 7.21
N ILE A 215 -11.94 -10.38 7.54
CA ILE A 215 -11.08 -11.51 7.89
C ILE A 215 -10.63 -11.28 9.34
N GLU A 216 -11.13 -12.11 10.24
CA GLU A 216 -10.66 -12.17 11.62
C GLU A 216 -9.48 -13.14 11.68
N PHE A 217 -8.37 -12.75 12.29
CA PHE A 217 -7.26 -13.63 12.58
C PHE A 217 -7.55 -14.37 13.88
N VAL A 218 -7.84 -15.66 13.79
CA VAL A 218 -8.11 -16.52 14.96
C VAL A 218 -6.81 -16.83 15.70
N ASP A 219 -5.74 -17.06 14.93
CA ASP A 219 -4.38 -17.21 15.45
C ASP A 219 -3.40 -16.31 14.69
N TRP A 220 -3.18 -15.12 15.24
CA TRP A 220 -2.28 -14.14 14.66
C TRP A 220 -0.81 -14.61 14.65
N ALA A 221 -0.38 -15.30 15.70
CA ALA A 221 0.99 -15.79 15.79
C ALA A 221 1.26 -16.84 14.71
N GLU A 222 0.32 -17.76 14.52
CA GLU A 222 0.42 -18.79 13.51
C GLU A 222 0.31 -18.22 12.08
N MET A 223 -0.58 -17.23 11.86
CA MET A 223 -0.65 -16.51 10.58
C MET A 223 0.68 -15.86 10.20
N ARG A 224 1.35 -15.22 11.17
CA ARG A 224 2.69 -14.65 10.97
C ARG A 224 3.74 -15.73 10.68
N ARG A 225 3.69 -16.86 11.39
CA ARG A 225 4.61 -17.98 11.20
C ARG A 225 4.47 -18.58 9.80
N ILE A 226 3.24 -18.88 9.36
CA ILE A 226 2.94 -19.43 8.03
C ILE A 226 3.38 -18.44 6.93
N GLY A 227 3.05 -17.15 7.08
CA GLY A 227 3.44 -16.10 6.14
C GLY A 227 4.92 -15.73 6.19
N SER A 228 5.69 -16.28 7.15
CA SER A 228 7.06 -15.81 7.45
C SER A 228 7.11 -14.29 7.56
N PHE A 229 6.10 -13.70 8.23
CA PHE A 229 5.91 -12.26 8.27
C PHE A 229 6.60 -11.64 9.49
N GLN A 230 7.52 -10.73 9.24
CA GLN A 230 8.20 -9.91 10.24
C GLN A 230 8.07 -8.44 9.83
N PRO A 231 7.48 -7.55 10.63
CA PRO A 231 7.12 -6.20 10.21
C PRO A 231 8.30 -5.20 10.14
N ALA A 232 9.51 -5.59 10.48
CA ALA A 232 10.67 -4.68 10.58
C ALA A 232 10.92 -3.86 9.29
N TYR A 233 10.69 -4.45 8.12
CA TYR A 233 10.83 -3.75 6.84
C TYR A 233 9.74 -2.68 6.57
N LEU A 234 8.71 -2.61 7.40
CA LEU A 234 7.66 -1.60 7.34
C LEU A 234 7.97 -0.35 8.20
N GLU A 235 9.02 -0.38 9.00
CA GLU A 235 9.41 0.73 9.87
C GLU A 235 10.23 1.78 9.09
N ILE A 236 10.18 3.04 9.57
CA ILE A 236 10.92 4.18 8.97
C ILE A 236 11.96 4.65 9.97
#